data_328103fb44266158ae3b471d97cd43eb
#
_entry.id   328103fb44266158ae3b471d97cd43eb
#
_cell.length_a   1.000
_cell.length_b   1.000
_cell.length_c   1.000
_cell.angle_alpha   90.00
_cell.angle_beta   90.00
_cell.angle_gamma   90.00
#
_symmetry.space_group_name_H-M   'P 1'
#
loop_
_entity.id
_entity.type
_entity.pdbx_description
1 polymer ?
#
loop_
_entity_poly.entity_id
_entity_poly.type
_entity_poly.pdbx_seq_one_letter_code
_entity_poly.pdbx_strand_id
1 'polypeptide(L)'
;MPYIVKDKKFEEIEFIEYYKKSRNKCEIYCDNIMCFDTEVSSGYIPPDTDIVESYDSTKGAEYYSTCQKVSLVYVWTFSIDNNIFMGRTLEDFVEFLQDLENAEPYIKIVYVHNLGYDFQFLRNVLQFSRIFAREKRKPIYAQWESYYFRCSYILTRQSLDSWAKNEKLPIKKLVGDLDYNKMRTPKTALTDEEIDYCIHDVLVMYYGLLKYRAKYDHVADIPLTQTGEVRKVIREKMNVKEEYKYRKNC
;
A
#
# COMPACT_ATOMS: atom_id res chain seq x y z
N MET A 1 -1.87 -21.02 10.35
CA MET A 1 -1.61 -19.60 10.06
C MET A 1 -2.75 -19.10 9.21
N PRO A 2 -3.33 -17.93 9.51
CA PRO A 2 -4.46 -17.39 8.75
C PRO A 2 -4.07 -16.85 7.36
N TYR A 3 -2.78 -16.69 7.08
CA TYR A 3 -2.26 -16.12 5.82
C TYR A 3 -1.33 -17.10 5.09
N ILE A 4 -1.27 -16.96 3.78
CA ILE A 4 -0.41 -17.77 2.92
C ILE A 4 0.97 -17.11 2.86
N VAL A 5 2.00 -17.82 3.32
CA VAL A 5 3.40 -17.41 3.17
C VAL A 5 3.94 -18.12 1.94
N LYS A 6 4.33 -17.37 0.91
CA LYS A 6 4.79 -18.01 -0.32
C LYS A 6 6.22 -18.54 -0.18
N ASP A 7 7.13 -17.90 0.56
CA ASP A 7 8.54 -18.33 0.56
C ASP A 7 9.29 -18.28 1.88
N LYS A 8 8.86 -17.49 2.89
CA LYS A 8 9.58 -17.37 4.17
C LYS A 8 8.67 -17.06 5.36
N LYS A 9 9.08 -17.55 6.53
CA LYS A 9 8.55 -17.10 7.83
C LYS A 9 9.27 -15.82 8.24
N PHE A 10 8.73 -15.03 9.20
CA PHE A 10 9.40 -13.84 9.71
C PHE A 10 10.80 -14.13 10.26
N GLU A 11 11.01 -15.31 10.87
CA GLU A 11 12.30 -15.73 11.40
C GLU A 11 13.38 -15.90 10.31
N GLU A 12 12.98 -15.99 9.05
CA GLU A 12 13.87 -16.13 7.91
C GLU A 12 14.13 -14.80 7.20
N ILE A 13 13.47 -13.71 7.63
CA ILE A 13 13.64 -12.37 7.06
C ILE A 13 14.74 -11.64 7.83
N GLU A 14 15.74 -11.16 7.12
CA GLU A 14 16.73 -10.24 7.66
C GLU A 14 16.13 -8.83 7.71
N PHE A 15 15.79 -8.36 8.91
CA PHE A 15 15.35 -7.00 9.12
C PHE A 15 16.54 -6.05 9.23
N ILE A 16 16.45 -4.90 8.55
CA ILE A 16 17.52 -3.91 8.45
C ILE A 16 17.14 -2.71 9.30
N GLU A 17 17.91 -2.44 10.35
CA GLU A 17 17.69 -1.28 11.22
C GLU A 17 18.31 0.00 10.64
N TYR A 18 17.56 1.09 10.70
CA TYR A 18 18.04 2.42 10.35
C TYR A 18 17.77 3.44 11.47
N TYR A 19 18.84 4.02 11.99
CA TYR A 19 18.79 5.02 13.06
C TYR A 19 18.73 6.43 12.49
N LYS A 20 17.53 7.02 12.45
CA LYS A 20 17.32 8.37 11.95
C LYS A 20 17.40 9.39 13.08
N LYS A 21 18.44 10.21 13.07
CA LYS A 21 18.63 11.28 14.06
C LYS A 21 18.02 12.59 13.56
N SER A 22 17.22 13.23 14.39
CA SER A 22 16.83 14.63 14.28
C SER A 22 17.36 15.42 15.47
N ARG A 23 17.17 16.76 15.50
CA ARG A 23 17.75 17.61 16.56
C ARG A 23 17.49 17.11 17.99
N ASN A 24 16.29 16.60 18.27
CA ASN A 24 15.84 16.24 19.62
C ASN A 24 15.32 14.79 19.71
N LYS A 25 15.43 13.99 18.67
CA LYS A 25 14.81 12.67 18.60
C LYS A 25 15.65 11.72 17.77
N CYS A 26 15.81 10.50 18.26
CA CYS A 26 16.32 9.39 17.49
C CYS A 26 15.16 8.41 17.28
N GLU A 27 14.83 8.10 16.04
CA GLU A 27 13.83 7.11 15.67
C GLU A 27 14.53 5.95 14.97
N ILE A 28 14.11 4.73 15.29
CA ILE A 28 14.64 3.53 14.64
C ILE A 28 13.57 3.05 13.66
N TYR A 29 13.99 2.84 12.43
CA TYR A 29 13.15 2.37 11.33
C TYR A 29 13.59 0.98 10.90
N CYS A 30 12.65 0.15 10.54
CA CYS A 30 12.91 -1.01 9.70
C CYS A 30 13.08 -0.51 8.26
N ASP A 31 14.27 -0.74 7.68
CA ASP A 31 14.63 -0.20 6.36
C ASP A 31 14.32 -1.16 5.20
N ASN A 32 13.61 -2.25 5.48
CA ASN A 32 13.04 -3.12 4.46
C ASN A 32 11.91 -2.38 3.72
N ILE A 33 11.80 -2.60 2.42
CA ILE A 33 10.71 -2.05 1.61
C ILE A 33 9.48 -2.90 1.85
N MET A 34 8.42 -2.27 2.39
CA MET A 34 7.15 -2.94 2.62
C MET A 34 6.08 -2.36 1.70
N CYS A 35 5.34 -3.24 1.03
CA CYS A 35 4.24 -2.86 0.14
C CYS A 35 2.98 -3.62 0.51
N PHE A 36 1.83 -2.97 0.32
CA PHE A 36 0.52 -3.53 0.62
C PHE A 36 -0.47 -3.18 -0.48
N ASP A 37 -1.33 -4.14 -0.80
CA ASP A 37 -2.42 -3.98 -1.75
C ASP A 37 -3.62 -4.83 -1.36
N THR A 38 -4.84 -4.42 -1.77
CA THR A 38 -6.07 -5.19 -1.54
C THR A 38 -6.86 -5.38 -2.81
N GLU A 39 -7.43 -6.57 -2.96
CA GLU A 39 -8.42 -6.82 -3.99
C GLU A 39 -9.82 -6.79 -3.39
N VAL A 40 -10.67 -6.03 -4.06
CA VAL A 40 -12.03 -5.73 -3.60
C VAL A 40 -13.05 -6.22 -4.60
N SER A 41 -14.05 -6.92 -4.10
CA SER A 41 -15.22 -7.30 -4.88
C SER A 41 -16.40 -6.43 -4.48
N SER A 42 -17.22 -6.06 -5.46
CA SER A 42 -18.46 -5.32 -5.23
C SER A 42 -19.66 -6.15 -5.61
N GLY A 43 -20.69 -6.07 -4.80
CA GLY A 43 -21.95 -6.78 -5.03
C GLY A 43 -23.13 -5.97 -4.55
N TYR A 44 -24.30 -6.58 -4.59
CA TYR A 44 -25.57 -6.00 -4.25
C TYR A 44 -26.32 -6.92 -3.29
N ILE A 45 -26.92 -6.35 -2.25
CA ILE A 45 -27.81 -7.05 -1.33
C ILE A 45 -29.22 -6.61 -1.67
N PRO A 46 -30.07 -7.51 -2.22
CA PRO A 46 -31.48 -7.21 -2.45
C PRO A 46 -32.23 -6.92 -1.14
N PRO A 47 -33.34 -6.18 -1.21
CA PRO A 47 -34.26 -6.03 -0.07
C PRO A 47 -34.67 -7.40 0.49
N ASP A 48 -34.82 -7.47 1.82
CA ASP A 48 -35.29 -8.67 2.53
C ASP A 48 -34.38 -9.91 2.44
N THR A 49 -33.14 -9.74 2.06
CA THR A 49 -32.10 -10.80 2.08
C THR A 49 -30.78 -10.28 2.66
N ASP A 50 -29.95 -11.20 3.14
CA ASP A 50 -28.55 -10.93 3.53
C ASP A 50 -27.55 -11.50 2.50
N ILE A 51 -28.06 -11.94 1.34
CA ILE A 51 -27.24 -12.60 0.32
C ILE A 51 -26.65 -11.54 -0.60
N VAL A 52 -25.33 -11.55 -0.74
CA VAL A 52 -24.62 -10.68 -1.68
C VAL A 52 -24.66 -11.32 -3.07
N GLU A 53 -25.23 -10.60 -4.03
CA GLU A 53 -25.31 -11.02 -5.43
C GLU A 53 -24.26 -10.29 -6.29
N SER A 54 -23.77 -10.97 -7.32
CA SER A 54 -23.00 -10.35 -8.40
C SER A 54 -23.89 -9.42 -9.24
N TYR A 55 -23.24 -8.48 -9.93
CA TYR A 55 -23.96 -7.72 -10.95
C TYR A 55 -24.42 -8.65 -12.08
N ASP A 56 -25.69 -8.60 -12.42
CA ASP A 56 -26.30 -9.33 -13.51
C ASP A 56 -26.94 -8.34 -14.49
N SER A 57 -26.41 -8.24 -15.69
CA SER A 57 -26.85 -7.29 -16.71
C SER A 57 -28.30 -7.52 -17.17
N THR A 58 -28.90 -8.69 -16.87
CA THR A 58 -30.27 -9.01 -17.18
C THR A 58 -31.28 -8.35 -16.21
N LYS A 59 -30.80 -8.00 -15.00
CA LYS A 59 -31.55 -7.25 -14.00
C LYS A 59 -31.46 -5.75 -14.30
N GLY A 60 -32.54 -5.08 -14.54
CA GLY A 60 -32.56 -3.66 -14.91
C GLY A 60 -32.06 -2.72 -13.81
N ALA A 61 -31.80 -1.46 -14.18
CA ALA A 61 -31.32 -0.42 -13.25
C ALA A 61 -32.29 -0.18 -12.07
N GLU A 62 -33.59 -0.37 -12.28
CA GLU A 62 -34.60 -0.26 -11.23
C GLU A 62 -34.39 -1.28 -10.12
N TYR A 63 -34.08 -2.54 -10.47
CA TYR A 63 -33.73 -3.57 -9.48
C TYR A 63 -32.54 -3.14 -8.61
N TYR A 64 -31.46 -2.68 -9.22
CA TYR A 64 -30.28 -2.28 -8.47
C TYR A 64 -30.44 -1.00 -7.66
N SER A 65 -31.40 -0.15 -8.01
CA SER A 65 -31.74 1.03 -7.20
C SER A 65 -32.35 0.68 -5.84
N THR A 66 -32.93 -0.51 -5.70
CA THR A 66 -33.51 -1.02 -4.44
C THR A 66 -32.48 -1.81 -3.61
N CYS A 67 -31.37 -2.24 -4.22
CA CYS A 67 -30.36 -3.04 -3.55
C CYS A 67 -29.35 -2.17 -2.79
N GLN A 68 -28.86 -2.67 -1.66
CA GLN A 68 -27.71 -2.10 -0.99
C GLN A 68 -26.43 -2.51 -1.73
N LYS A 69 -25.71 -1.54 -2.28
CA LYS A 69 -24.38 -1.80 -2.85
C LYS A 69 -23.36 -2.01 -1.74
N VAL A 70 -22.63 -3.11 -1.81
CA VAL A 70 -21.58 -3.46 -0.85
C VAL A 70 -20.26 -3.68 -1.56
N SER A 71 -19.16 -3.45 -0.85
CA SER A 71 -17.82 -3.75 -1.32
C SER A 71 -17.07 -4.39 -0.17
N LEU A 72 -16.35 -5.47 -0.45
CA LEU A 72 -15.60 -6.20 0.55
C LEU A 72 -14.21 -6.59 0.00
N VAL A 73 -13.23 -6.54 0.88
CA VAL A 73 -11.89 -7.08 0.61
C VAL A 73 -12.00 -8.60 0.63
N TYR A 74 -11.50 -9.28 -0.40
CA TYR A 74 -11.50 -10.73 -0.47
C TYR A 74 -10.10 -11.35 -0.48
N VAL A 75 -9.09 -10.51 -0.69
CA VAL A 75 -7.67 -10.85 -0.52
C VAL A 75 -6.87 -9.58 -0.22
N TRP A 76 -5.88 -9.70 0.63
CA TRP A 76 -4.84 -8.72 0.82
C TRP A 76 -3.48 -9.35 0.52
N THR A 77 -2.56 -8.54 0.03
CA THR A 77 -1.18 -8.94 -0.28
C THR A 77 -0.22 -7.97 0.38
N PHE A 78 0.79 -8.49 1.05
CA PHE A 78 1.84 -7.72 1.69
C PHE A 78 3.20 -8.24 1.26
N SER A 79 4.14 -7.35 0.98
CA SER A 79 5.52 -7.74 0.76
C SER A 79 6.46 -7.11 1.79
N ILE A 80 7.45 -7.87 2.23
CA ILE A 80 8.63 -7.38 2.95
C ILE A 80 9.81 -7.68 2.04
N ASP A 81 10.32 -6.64 1.40
CA ASP A 81 11.17 -6.77 0.21
C ASP A 81 10.48 -7.65 -0.85
N ASN A 82 11.08 -8.75 -1.27
CA ASN A 82 10.51 -9.71 -2.22
C ASN A 82 9.79 -10.91 -1.54
N ASN A 83 9.67 -10.91 -0.21
CA ASN A 83 8.93 -11.96 0.48
C ASN A 83 7.44 -11.59 0.52
N ILE A 84 6.58 -12.50 0.04
CA ILE A 84 5.15 -12.24 -0.15
C ILE A 84 4.32 -12.95 0.91
N PHE A 85 3.37 -12.22 1.46
CA PHE A 85 2.36 -12.68 2.40
C PHE A 85 0.99 -12.34 1.85
N MET A 86 0.04 -13.25 1.99
CA MET A 86 -1.34 -13.08 1.53
C MET A 86 -2.32 -13.60 2.56
N GLY A 87 -3.44 -12.93 2.69
CA GLY A 87 -4.56 -13.40 3.51
C GLY A 87 -5.89 -13.01 2.89
N ARG A 88 -6.97 -13.44 3.53
CA ARG A 88 -8.30 -13.41 2.93
C ARG A 88 -9.25 -12.42 3.62
N THR A 89 -8.96 -12.02 4.85
CA THR A 89 -9.79 -11.11 5.63
C THR A 89 -8.95 -9.96 6.19
N LEU A 90 -9.57 -8.84 6.55
CA LEU A 90 -8.87 -7.75 7.20
C LEU A 90 -8.52 -8.09 8.66
N GLU A 91 -9.26 -9.00 9.28
CA GLU A 91 -8.94 -9.56 10.60
C GLU A 91 -7.62 -10.31 10.54
N ASP A 92 -7.43 -11.20 9.55
CA ASP A 92 -6.14 -11.89 9.29
C ASP A 92 -5.02 -10.88 9.07
N PHE A 93 -5.31 -9.76 8.41
CA PHE A 93 -4.32 -8.71 8.19
C PHE A 93 -3.90 -8.01 9.48
N VAL A 94 -4.84 -7.74 10.38
CA VAL A 94 -4.52 -7.18 11.71
C VAL A 94 -3.65 -8.13 12.50
N GLU A 95 -3.98 -9.43 12.52
CA GLU A 95 -3.15 -10.47 13.16
C GLU A 95 -1.73 -10.50 12.55
N PHE A 96 -1.63 -10.48 11.21
CA PHE A 96 -0.35 -10.41 10.51
C PHE A 96 0.48 -9.18 10.93
N LEU A 97 -0.13 -8.00 11.04
CA LEU A 97 0.58 -6.79 11.48
C LEU A 97 1.04 -6.91 12.94
N GLN A 98 0.25 -7.53 13.81
CA GLN A 98 0.63 -7.77 15.21
C GLN A 98 1.79 -8.76 15.32
N ASP A 99 1.77 -9.83 14.52
CA ASP A 99 2.87 -10.80 14.45
C ASP A 99 4.15 -10.14 13.94
N LEU A 100 4.04 -9.28 12.92
CA LEU A 100 5.17 -8.52 12.40
C LEU A 100 5.69 -7.49 13.43
N GLU A 101 4.82 -6.87 14.23
CA GLU A 101 5.23 -5.97 15.32
C GLU A 101 6.01 -6.71 16.40
N ASN A 102 5.63 -7.94 16.72
CA ASN A 102 6.35 -8.78 17.67
C ASN A 102 7.72 -9.24 17.15
N ALA A 103 7.82 -9.50 15.84
CA ALA A 103 9.07 -9.90 15.21
C ALA A 103 10.02 -8.70 15.00
N GLU A 104 9.48 -7.53 14.70
CA GLU A 104 10.23 -6.30 14.38
C GLU A 104 9.51 -5.08 15.01
N PRO A 105 9.97 -4.58 16.16
CA PRO A 105 9.24 -3.53 16.90
C PRO A 105 9.50 -2.11 16.40
N TYR A 106 10.36 -1.92 15.39
CA TYR A 106 10.73 -0.60 14.90
C TYR A 106 9.69 0.00 13.94
N ILE A 107 9.85 1.28 13.62
CA ILE A 107 8.93 2.00 12.73
C ILE A 107 9.01 1.40 11.32
N LYS A 108 7.87 0.99 10.78
CA LYS A 108 7.72 0.39 9.47
C LYS A 108 7.06 1.36 8.49
N ILE A 109 7.61 1.50 7.30
CA ILE A 109 7.02 2.29 6.22
C ILE A 109 6.41 1.34 5.21
N VAL A 110 5.09 1.36 5.12
CA VAL A 110 4.32 0.51 4.21
C VAL A 110 3.81 1.37 3.05
N TYR A 111 4.20 1.03 1.83
CA TYR A 111 3.71 1.70 0.64
C TYR A 111 2.46 1.02 0.09
N VAL A 112 1.47 1.85 -0.25
CA VAL A 112 0.21 1.43 -0.86
C VAL A 112 0.01 2.25 -2.13
N HIS A 113 -0.28 1.59 -3.24
CA HIS A 113 -0.53 2.32 -4.48
C HIS A 113 -1.97 2.83 -4.52
N ASN A 114 -2.13 4.17 -4.54
CA ASN A 114 -3.44 4.81 -4.38
C ASN A 114 -4.08 4.55 -3.00
N LEU A 115 -3.31 4.75 -1.93
CA LEU A 115 -3.73 4.56 -0.54
C LEU A 115 -5.16 5.03 -0.23
N GLY A 116 -5.66 6.04 -0.94
CA GLY A 116 -7.02 6.55 -0.75
C GLY A 116 -8.13 5.53 -0.97
N TYR A 117 -7.87 4.50 -1.77
CA TYR A 117 -8.79 3.39 -1.99
C TYR A 117 -8.76 2.40 -0.83
N ASP A 118 -7.60 1.83 -0.54
CA ASP A 118 -7.40 0.81 0.50
C ASP A 118 -7.69 1.35 1.90
N PHE A 119 -7.40 2.64 2.12
CA PHE A 119 -7.68 3.32 3.36
C PHE A 119 -9.16 3.27 3.78
N GLN A 120 -10.10 3.22 2.82
CA GLN A 120 -11.53 3.13 3.16
C GLN A 120 -11.88 1.82 3.85
N PHE A 121 -11.15 0.75 3.56
CA PHE A 121 -11.30 -0.56 4.19
C PHE A 121 -10.47 -0.66 5.47
N LEU A 122 -9.21 -0.25 5.41
CA LEU A 122 -8.28 -0.30 6.55
C LEU A 122 -8.78 0.48 7.78
N ARG A 123 -9.40 1.64 7.59
CA ARG A 123 -9.93 2.46 8.69
C ARG A 123 -11.05 1.77 9.49
N ASN A 124 -11.62 0.70 8.99
CA ASN A 124 -12.66 -0.06 9.69
C ASN A 124 -12.06 -1.03 10.72
N VAL A 125 -10.79 -1.41 10.54
CA VAL A 125 -10.07 -2.37 11.40
C VAL A 125 -8.87 -1.76 12.11
N LEU A 126 -8.26 -0.68 11.55
CA LEU A 126 -7.14 0.03 12.14
C LEU A 126 -7.56 1.41 12.65
N GLN A 127 -7.31 1.69 13.92
CA GLN A 127 -7.54 3.00 14.52
C GLN A 127 -6.33 3.91 14.28
N PHE A 128 -6.32 4.62 13.15
CA PHE A 128 -5.23 5.51 12.79
C PHE A 128 -5.09 6.68 13.77
N SER A 129 -3.91 6.83 14.35
CA SER A 129 -3.55 7.90 15.29
C SER A 129 -3.26 9.22 14.59
N ARG A 130 -2.79 9.17 13.35
CA ARG A 130 -2.45 10.35 12.54
C ARG A 130 -2.75 10.09 11.07
N ILE A 131 -3.41 11.05 10.43
CA ILE A 131 -3.72 11.02 9.00
C ILE A 131 -3.32 12.36 8.41
N PHE A 132 -2.51 12.34 7.37
CA PHE A 132 -2.19 13.52 6.57
C PHE A 132 -2.77 13.36 5.16
N ALA A 133 -3.78 14.15 4.85
CA ALA A 133 -4.50 14.09 3.59
C ALA A 133 -4.48 15.45 2.88
N ARG A 134 -4.37 15.44 1.56
CA ARG A 134 -4.51 16.64 0.75
C ARG A 134 -5.97 17.06 0.63
N GLU A 135 -6.85 16.09 0.51
CA GLU A 135 -8.29 16.24 0.31
C GLU A 135 -9.01 15.12 1.05
N LYS A 136 -10.34 15.26 1.24
CA LYS A 136 -11.17 14.20 1.79
C LYS A 136 -10.96 12.90 1.00
N ARG A 137 -10.74 11.79 1.68
CA ARG A 137 -10.49 10.45 1.11
C ARG A 137 -9.20 10.31 0.26
N LYS A 138 -8.25 11.26 0.34
CA LYS A 138 -6.97 11.19 -0.36
C LYS A 138 -5.80 11.34 0.60
N PRO A 139 -5.57 10.37 1.51
CA PRO A 139 -4.44 10.40 2.41
C PRO A 139 -3.12 10.30 1.64
N ILE A 140 -2.15 11.11 2.05
CA ILE A 140 -0.76 11.03 1.62
C ILE A 140 -0.04 10.01 2.47
N TYR A 141 -0.31 10.04 3.80
CA TYR A 141 0.05 8.98 4.72
C TYR A 141 -0.97 8.85 5.85
N ALA A 142 -0.98 7.67 6.47
CA ALA A 142 -1.72 7.37 7.69
C ALA A 142 -0.84 6.56 8.64
N GLN A 143 -0.93 6.83 9.96
CA GLN A 143 -0.16 6.15 10.98
C GLN A 143 -1.06 5.32 11.88
N TRP A 144 -0.70 4.07 12.06
CA TRP A 144 -1.25 3.17 13.05
C TRP A 144 -0.09 2.52 13.80
N GLU A 145 0.00 2.74 15.10
CA GLU A 145 1.11 2.28 15.95
C GLU A 145 2.49 2.61 15.33
N SER A 146 3.34 1.62 15.10
CA SER A 146 4.65 1.78 14.46
C SER A 146 4.58 1.81 12.93
N TYR A 147 3.41 1.62 12.33
CA TYR A 147 3.23 1.56 10.87
C TYR A 147 2.89 2.91 10.26
N TYR A 148 3.64 3.32 9.24
CA TYR A 148 3.39 4.50 8.42
C TYR A 148 3.00 4.09 7.01
N PHE A 149 1.69 4.02 6.74
CA PHE A 149 1.18 3.77 5.39
C PHE A 149 1.37 5.01 4.52
N ARG A 150 2.08 4.89 3.41
CA ARG A 150 2.41 5.99 2.47
C ARG A 150 1.88 5.71 1.08
N CYS A 151 1.36 6.74 0.41
CA CYS A 151 0.82 6.62 -0.95
C CYS A 151 1.93 6.68 -2.00
N SER A 152 2.25 5.56 -2.66
CA SER A 152 3.24 5.53 -3.75
C SER A 152 2.75 6.23 -5.02
N TYR A 153 1.44 6.27 -5.29
CA TYR A 153 0.89 7.04 -6.41
C TYR A 153 1.15 8.54 -6.28
N ILE A 154 1.06 9.11 -5.07
CA ILE A 154 1.34 10.55 -4.85
C ILE A 154 2.84 10.84 -5.02
N LEU A 155 3.69 9.88 -4.73
CA LEU A 155 5.13 9.97 -4.97
C LEU A 155 5.46 9.93 -6.45
N THR A 156 4.93 8.96 -7.19
CA THR A 156 5.31 8.67 -8.58
C THR A 156 4.47 9.42 -9.62
N ARG A 157 3.18 9.68 -9.32
CA ARG A 157 2.18 10.21 -10.25
C ARG A 157 1.94 9.32 -11.47
N GLN A 158 2.19 8.04 -11.33
CA GLN A 158 2.07 7.06 -12.39
C GLN A 158 1.19 5.89 -11.93
N SER A 159 0.47 5.23 -12.85
CA SER A 159 -0.11 3.92 -12.58
C SER A 159 1.00 2.88 -12.41
N LEU A 160 0.72 1.74 -11.78
CA LEU A 160 1.71 0.66 -11.64
C LEU A 160 2.26 0.20 -12.98
N ASP A 161 1.40 0.05 -14.00
CA ASP A 161 1.83 -0.33 -15.35
C ASP A 161 2.75 0.72 -15.99
N SER A 162 2.39 2.00 -15.91
CA SER A 162 3.23 3.09 -16.41
C SER A 162 4.54 3.18 -15.65
N TRP A 163 4.52 2.99 -14.34
CA TRP A 163 5.70 3.00 -13.51
C TRP A 163 6.66 1.86 -13.88
N ALA A 164 6.13 0.63 -14.04
CA ALA A 164 6.92 -0.52 -14.46
C ALA A 164 7.59 -0.29 -15.83
N LYS A 165 6.84 0.25 -16.81
CA LYS A 165 7.34 0.52 -18.16
C LYS A 165 8.39 1.64 -18.18
N ASN A 166 8.09 2.78 -17.57
CA ASN A 166 8.94 3.97 -17.61
C ASN A 166 10.27 3.73 -16.87
N GLU A 167 10.22 3.02 -15.76
CA GLU A 167 11.39 2.68 -14.97
C GLU A 167 12.08 1.40 -15.44
N LYS A 168 11.56 0.72 -16.46
CA LYS A 168 12.08 -0.56 -16.98
C LYS A 168 12.31 -1.56 -15.84
N LEU A 169 11.28 -1.76 -15.03
CA LEU A 169 11.36 -2.69 -13.91
C LEU A 169 11.50 -4.14 -14.42
N PRO A 170 12.13 -5.03 -13.65
CA PRO A 170 12.30 -6.44 -14.05
C PRO A 170 10.97 -7.21 -14.06
N ILE A 171 9.91 -6.61 -13.54
CA ILE A 171 8.56 -7.17 -13.47
C ILE A 171 7.57 -6.21 -14.12
N LYS A 172 6.47 -6.73 -14.66
CA LYS A 172 5.38 -5.95 -15.24
C LYS A 172 4.12 -6.15 -14.42
N LYS A 173 3.25 -5.12 -14.36
CA LYS A 173 1.89 -5.35 -13.91
C LYS A 173 1.22 -6.33 -14.87
N LEU A 174 0.60 -7.36 -14.34
CA LEU A 174 -0.25 -8.24 -15.14
C LEU A 174 -1.50 -7.45 -15.54
N VAL A 175 -1.77 -7.42 -16.83
CA VAL A 175 -2.97 -6.80 -17.40
C VAL A 175 -3.86 -7.96 -17.83
N GLY A 176 -4.96 -8.09 -17.20
CA GLY A 176 -5.91 -9.10 -17.65
C GLY A 176 -6.76 -9.56 -16.50
N ASP A 177 -7.50 -10.18 -16.59
CA ASP A 177 -8.50 -11.25 -16.45
C ASP A 177 -9.03 -11.46 -15.03
N LEU A 178 -8.87 -10.51 -14.11
CA LEU A 178 -9.80 -10.42 -13.00
C LEU A 178 -11.15 -9.98 -13.55
N ASP A 179 -12.05 -10.93 -13.75
CA ASP A 179 -13.45 -10.59 -14.03
C ASP A 179 -14.04 -9.83 -12.82
N TYR A 180 -14.02 -8.51 -12.89
CA TYR A 180 -14.54 -7.63 -11.84
C TYR A 180 -16.06 -7.74 -11.64
N ASN A 181 -16.79 -8.40 -12.56
CA ASN A 181 -18.21 -8.67 -12.42
C ASN A 181 -18.47 -9.90 -11.55
N LYS A 182 -17.48 -10.78 -11.38
CA LYS A 182 -17.60 -11.95 -10.52
C LYS A 182 -17.46 -11.53 -9.06
N MET A 183 -18.52 -11.72 -8.29
CA MET A 183 -18.45 -11.53 -6.84
C MET A 183 -17.53 -12.57 -6.21
N ARG A 184 -16.52 -12.09 -5.50
CA ARG A 184 -15.60 -12.92 -4.70
C ARG A 184 -15.75 -12.58 -3.24
N THR A 185 -15.64 -13.58 -2.41
CA THR A 185 -15.62 -13.46 -0.95
C THR A 185 -14.31 -14.03 -0.40
N PRO A 186 -13.98 -13.81 0.85
CA PRO A 186 -12.82 -14.46 1.48
C PRO A 186 -12.82 -15.99 1.37
N LYS A 187 -14.00 -16.60 1.14
CA LYS A 187 -14.16 -18.07 0.98
C LYS A 187 -14.04 -18.54 -0.47
N THR A 188 -14.05 -17.62 -1.44
CA THR A 188 -13.90 -17.97 -2.86
C THR A 188 -12.47 -18.43 -3.13
N ALA A 189 -12.29 -19.62 -3.70
CA ALA A 189 -10.96 -20.08 -4.10
C ALA A 189 -10.39 -19.15 -5.18
N LEU A 190 -9.11 -18.80 -5.05
CA LEU A 190 -8.38 -18.04 -6.05
C LEU A 190 -7.70 -19.01 -7.01
N THR A 191 -7.64 -18.65 -8.28
CA THR A 191 -6.80 -19.37 -9.27
C THR A 191 -5.33 -18.94 -9.12
N ASP A 192 -4.42 -19.71 -9.70
CA ASP A 192 -3.00 -19.36 -9.69
C ASP A 192 -2.75 -18.02 -10.41
N GLU A 193 -3.49 -17.73 -11.48
CA GLU A 193 -3.42 -16.47 -12.21
C GLU A 193 -3.89 -15.28 -11.35
N GLU A 194 -4.96 -15.48 -10.55
CA GLU A 194 -5.45 -14.45 -9.62
C GLU A 194 -4.43 -14.19 -8.50
N ILE A 195 -3.77 -15.24 -8.00
CA ILE A 195 -2.69 -15.11 -7.01
C ILE A 195 -1.49 -14.38 -7.61
N ASP A 196 -1.06 -14.78 -8.80
CA ASP A 196 0.06 -14.13 -9.49
C ASP A 196 -0.23 -12.65 -9.79
N TYR A 197 -1.48 -12.31 -10.14
CA TYR A 197 -1.91 -10.93 -10.30
C TYR A 197 -1.67 -10.11 -9.03
N CYS A 198 -2.16 -10.57 -7.88
CA CYS A 198 -1.99 -9.91 -6.59
C CYS A 198 -0.51 -9.75 -6.21
N ILE A 199 0.30 -10.77 -6.47
CA ILE A 199 1.75 -10.75 -6.20
C ILE A 199 2.45 -9.70 -7.07
N HIS A 200 2.10 -9.62 -8.35
CA HIS A 200 2.73 -8.68 -9.27
C HIS A 200 2.50 -7.22 -8.87
N ASP A 201 1.33 -6.88 -8.33
CA ASP A 201 1.02 -5.51 -7.93
C ASP A 201 1.92 -5.02 -6.78
N VAL A 202 2.18 -5.84 -5.77
CA VAL A 202 3.12 -5.48 -4.69
C VAL A 202 4.58 -5.54 -5.13
N LEU A 203 4.95 -6.48 -6.01
CA LEU A 203 6.32 -6.58 -6.52
C LEU A 203 6.68 -5.43 -7.47
N VAL A 204 5.74 -4.90 -8.27
CA VAL A 204 5.98 -3.69 -9.06
C VAL A 204 6.29 -2.51 -8.14
N MET A 205 5.55 -2.35 -7.03
CA MET A 205 5.86 -1.34 -6.03
C MET A 205 7.24 -1.56 -5.42
N TYR A 206 7.57 -2.77 -5.00
CA TYR A 206 8.87 -3.13 -4.43
C TYR A 206 10.03 -2.75 -5.35
N TYR A 207 10.03 -3.24 -6.60
CA TYR A 207 11.10 -2.94 -7.55
C TYR A 207 11.19 -1.45 -7.92
N GLY A 208 10.05 -0.77 -7.99
CA GLY A 208 10.01 0.68 -8.18
C GLY A 208 10.63 1.43 -6.99
N LEU A 209 10.31 1.03 -5.77
CA LEU A 209 10.84 1.63 -4.54
C LEU A 209 12.31 1.30 -4.30
N LEU A 210 12.82 0.17 -4.78
CA LEU A 210 14.26 -0.11 -4.78
C LEU A 210 15.08 0.99 -5.47
N LYS A 211 14.56 1.55 -6.58
CA LYS A 211 15.23 2.67 -7.26
C LYS A 211 15.21 3.96 -6.42
N TYR A 212 14.11 4.20 -5.70
CA TYR A 212 14.05 5.33 -4.76
C TYR A 212 14.98 5.11 -3.58
N ARG A 213 15.03 3.89 -3.00
CA ARG A 213 15.97 3.56 -1.93
C ARG A 213 17.42 3.75 -2.37
N ALA A 214 17.78 3.30 -3.58
CA ALA A 214 19.11 3.52 -4.15
C ALA A 214 19.46 5.00 -4.31
N LYS A 215 18.46 5.89 -4.49
CA LYS A 215 18.64 7.34 -4.60
C LYS A 215 18.70 8.05 -3.25
N TYR A 216 18.04 7.52 -2.23
CA TYR A 216 17.86 8.17 -0.93
C TYR A 216 18.50 7.41 0.23
N ASP A 217 19.20 6.32 -0.04
CA ASP A 217 19.89 5.40 0.87
C ASP A 217 18.94 4.62 1.80
N HIS A 218 17.89 5.27 2.34
CA HIS A 218 16.97 4.67 3.29
C HIS A 218 15.50 4.92 2.93
N VAL A 219 14.64 3.94 3.21
CA VAL A 219 13.19 4.01 2.97
C VAL A 219 12.56 5.21 3.72
N ALA A 220 13.04 5.49 4.94
CA ALA A 220 12.58 6.63 5.73
C ALA A 220 12.92 8.00 5.14
N ASP A 221 13.89 8.07 4.24
CA ASP A 221 14.36 9.31 3.59
C ASP A 221 13.72 9.56 2.23
N ILE A 222 12.95 8.60 1.70
CA ILE A 222 12.15 8.77 0.49
C ILE A 222 11.09 9.84 0.73
N PRO A 223 10.98 10.87 -0.11
CA PRO A 223 9.95 11.92 0.01
C PRO A 223 8.53 11.36 -0.08
N LEU A 224 7.58 12.00 0.60
CA LEU A 224 6.16 11.59 0.57
C LEU A 224 5.48 11.90 -0.78
N THR A 225 6.00 12.86 -1.53
CA THR A 225 5.36 13.37 -2.75
C THR A 225 6.40 13.72 -3.81
N GLN A 226 6.00 13.69 -5.08
CA GLN A 226 6.84 14.14 -6.18
C GLN A 226 7.35 15.60 -5.99
N THR A 227 6.49 16.50 -5.51
CA THR A 227 6.91 17.87 -5.18
C THR A 227 7.95 17.91 -4.07
N GLY A 228 7.83 17.02 -3.07
CA GLY A 228 8.83 16.86 -2.01
C GLY A 228 10.17 16.39 -2.56
N GLU A 229 10.14 15.48 -3.51
CA GLU A 229 11.32 14.99 -4.22
C GLU A 229 12.04 16.14 -4.97
N VAL A 230 11.30 16.89 -5.79
CA VAL A 230 11.86 18.05 -6.52
C VAL A 230 12.49 19.06 -5.55
N ARG A 231 11.81 19.38 -4.44
CA ARG A 231 12.34 20.29 -3.42
C ARG A 231 13.61 19.76 -2.76
N LYS A 232 13.71 18.45 -2.51
CA LYS A 232 14.90 17.83 -1.93
C LYS A 232 16.07 17.96 -2.89
N VAL A 233 15.91 17.60 -4.17
CA VAL A 233 16.94 17.73 -5.22
C VAL A 233 17.39 19.18 -5.40
N ILE A 234 16.47 20.14 -5.39
CA ILE A 234 16.81 21.56 -5.48
C ILE A 234 17.68 22.00 -4.30
N ARG A 235 17.28 21.62 -3.06
CA ARG A 235 18.06 21.96 -1.85
C ARG A 235 19.48 21.37 -1.84
N GLU A 236 19.65 20.16 -2.34
CA GLU A 236 20.94 19.52 -2.48
C GLU A 236 21.84 20.22 -3.50
N LYS A 237 21.25 20.71 -4.61
CA LYS A 237 21.97 21.46 -5.66
C LYS A 237 22.23 22.93 -5.31
N MET A 238 21.34 23.55 -4.55
CA MET A 238 21.52 24.90 -4.03
C MET A 238 22.34 24.82 -2.75
N ASN A 239 23.59 25.29 -2.81
CA ASN A 239 24.47 25.34 -1.65
C ASN A 239 23.78 26.10 -0.51
N VAL A 240 23.41 25.43 0.57
CA VAL A 240 22.60 25.97 1.70
C VAL A 240 23.17 27.27 2.27
N LYS A 241 24.48 27.54 2.11
CA LYS A 241 25.15 28.79 2.48
C LYS A 241 24.72 29.99 1.63
N GLU A 242 24.36 29.80 0.38
CA GLU A 242 23.87 30.89 -0.50
C GLU A 242 22.41 31.24 -0.23
N GLU A 243 21.57 30.25 0.09
CA GLU A 243 20.17 30.47 0.46
C GLU A 243 20.04 31.28 1.76
N TYR A 244 20.94 31.07 2.73
CA TYR A 244 21.02 31.87 3.96
C TYR A 244 21.45 33.32 3.71
N LYS A 245 22.30 33.57 2.71
CA LYS A 245 22.65 34.93 2.27
C LYS A 245 21.46 35.64 1.61
N TYR A 246 20.68 34.92 0.81
CA TYR A 246 19.52 35.50 0.11
C TYR A 246 18.42 35.92 1.08
N ARG A 247 18.13 35.10 2.12
CA ARG A 247 17.11 35.43 3.14
C ARG A 247 17.51 36.55 4.11
N LYS A 248 18.81 36.87 4.21
CA LYS A 248 19.27 38.02 5.01
C LYS A 248 19.24 39.34 4.26
N ASN A 249 19.07 39.32 2.95
CA ASN A 249 19.07 40.51 2.09
C ASN A 249 17.66 40.84 1.54
N CYS A 250 16.63 40.09 1.92
CA CYS A 250 15.22 40.38 1.76
C CYS A 250 14.57 40.68 3.13
#